data_75e480a4a5ad70615ee5c9cbce88f971
#
_entry.id   75e480a4a5ad70615ee5c9cbce88f971
#
_cell.length_a   1.000
_cell.length_b   1.000
_cell.length_c   1.000
_cell.angle_alpha   90.00
_cell.angle_beta   90.00
_cell.angle_gamma   90.00
#
_symmetry.space_group_name_H-M   'P 1'
#
loop_
_entity.id
_entity.type
_entity.pdbx_description
1 polymer ?
#
loop_
_entity_poly.entity_id
_entity_poly.type
_entity_poly.pdbx_seq_one_letter_code
_entity_poly.pdbx_strand_id
1 'polypeptide(L)'
;MRIKFVCLLFLMTAPLLRAQEQDASMAEMQMKMHASSKLQLPSPHEGSGTGWQPASVTGNEWMWMRGAWMLMAHGVIFIDYNQQGGPRGEGKAESVNWGMTMEQHKLGTGTILFRQMFSAESLTSPHPGFPELFQTGETYHGEPLVDHQHPHNVFAELSALYTLPITDKISWELYGGPSAEPAIGPVTYIHRASASELPLAPLSHHLQDSTHTSFGVITTGFVIDWLKLEACAFNGREPNEERWSIQLAALDSWSGRASIAPTRNWAAQYSVGRLEHPEALEPGSQWRQTASVEYNRPLGWGNWATTFIWGRVHKIATDTTLNSYLLESTVNFHRRNYAFTRMELVDKDELFPEAVVHPAYRIGAYTFGGVRDLIHDKAWQLGLGADVTIYSKPAVLDAAYGNNPVSFQIFLRMRPAKGKAHQTGD
;
A
#
# COMPACT_ATOMS: atom_id res chain seq x y z
N MET A 1 35.18 -12.08 15.94
CA MET A 1 34.41 -13.01 15.08
C MET A 1 34.04 -12.20 13.81
N ARG A 2 34.60 -12.58 12.66
CA ARG A 2 34.47 -11.75 11.43
C ARG A 2 33.15 -12.11 10.76
N ILE A 3 32.17 -11.21 10.81
CA ILE A 3 30.91 -11.34 10.08
C ILE A 3 31.19 -10.95 8.62
N LYS A 4 31.06 -11.92 7.72
CA LYS A 4 31.14 -11.70 6.28
C LYS A 4 29.79 -11.07 5.84
N PHE A 5 29.84 -9.82 5.43
CA PHE A 5 28.77 -9.18 4.70
C PHE A 5 28.59 -9.93 3.36
N VAL A 6 27.51 -10.68 3.25
CA VAL A 6 27.02 -11.17 1.96
C VAL A 6 26.03 -10.14 1.48
N CYS A 7 26.51 -9.16 0.70
CA CYS A 7 25.66 -8.34 -0.15
C CYS A 7 25.04 -9.26 -1.22
N LEU A 8 23.80 -9.67 -1.02
CA LEU A 8 23.00 -10.26 -2.08
C LEU A 8 22.56 -9.12 -3.01
N LEU A 9 23.46 -8.71 -3.90
CA LEU A 9 23.13 -7.87 -5.04
C LEU A 9 22.28 -8.74 -5.96
N PHE A 10 20.96 -8.50 -5.99
CA PHE A 10 20.13 -8.96 -7.08
C PHE A 10 20.55 -8.21 -8.35
N LEU A 11 21.61 -8.69 -8.99
CA LEU A 11 21.94 -8.34 -10.36
C LEU A 11 20.89 -8.98 -11.27
N MET A 12 19.79 -8.31 -11.48
CA MET A 12 18.95 -8.56 -12.65
C MET A 12 19.72 -8.10 -13.87
N THR A 13 20.50 -9.00 -14.47
CA THR A 13 20.99 -8.80 -15.84
C THR A 13 19.78 -8.92 -16.76
N ALA A 14 19.12 -7.80 -17.03
CA ALA A 14 18.14 -7.72 -18.08
C ALA A 14 18.85 -7.85 -19.43
N PRO A 15 18.46 -8.75 -20.34
CA PRO A 15 18.95 -8.76 -21.69
C PRO A 15 18.41 -7.51 -22.42
N LEU A 16 19.26 -6.53 -22.61
CA LEU A 16 19.06 -5.39 -23.51
C LEU A 16 19.11 -5.89 -24.95
N LEU A 17 18.04 -6.51 -25.45
CA LEU A 17 17.94 -6.79 -26.89
C LEU A 17 16.46 -6.95 -27.30
N ARG A 18 16.02 -6.08 -28.23
CA ARG A 18 14.80 -6.13 -29.04
C ARG A 18 13.48 -5.67 -28.41
N ALA A 19 13.45 -4.43 -27.92
CA ALA A 19 12.21 -3.79 -27.48
C ALA A 19 11.36 -3.16 -28.62
N GLN A 20 11.85 -3.05 -29.84
CA GLN A 20 11.22 -2.23 -30.88
C GLN A 20 10.21 -2.97 -31.80
N GLU A 21 10.31 -4.30 -31.95
CA GLU A 21 9.34 -5.09 -32.75
C GLU A 21 8.20 -5.72 -31.91
N GLN A 22 8.33 -5.73 -30.57
CA GLN A 22 7.32 -6.29 -29.68
C GLN A 22 6.19 -5.30 -29.32
N ASP A 23 6.43 -3.98 -29.43
CA ASP A 23 5.43 -2.95 -29.06
C ASP A 23 4.17 -2.99 -29.95
N ALA A 24 4.31 -3.30 -31.25
CA ALA A 24 3.17 -3.40 -32.16
C ALA A 24 2.35 -4.69 -31.97
N SER A 25 3.02 -5.80 -31.63
CA SER A 25 2.34 -7.09 -31.41
C SER A 25 1.57 -7.15 -30.09
N MET A 26 2.04 -6.43 -29.05
CA MET A 26 1.33 -6.34 -27.77
C MET A 26 0.05 -5.51 -27.87
N ALA A 27 0.11 -4.37 -28.56
CA ALA A 27 -1.07 -3.56 -28.84
C ALA A 27 -2.12 -4.31 -29.66
N GLU A 28 -1.67 -5.11 -30.65
CA GLU A 28 -2.55 -5.92 -31.50
C GLU A 28 -3.13 -7.14 -30.79
N MET A 29 -2.37 -7.76 -29.88
CA MET A 29 -2.83 -8.89 -29.06
C MET A 29 -3.78 -8.42 -27.96
N GLN A 30 -3.52 -7.29 -27.34
CA GLN A 30 -4.46 -6.64 -26.42
C GLN A 30 -5.75 -6.21 -27.13
N MET A 31 -5.69 -5.63 -28.32
CA MET A 31 -6.87 -5.36 -29.13
C MET A 31 -7.65 -6.64 -29.50
N LYS A 32 -6.99 -7.76 -29.81
CA LYS A 32 -7.66 -9.04 -30.08
C LYS A 32 -8.26 -9.69 -28.85
N MET A 33 -7.67 -9.51 -27.66
CA MET A 33 -8.29 -9.94 -26.39
C MET A 33 -9.49 -9.07 -26.02
N HIS A 34 -9.52 -7.80 -26.42
CA HIS A 34 -10.62 -6.86 -26.16
C HIS A 34 -11.82 -7.01 -27.11
N ALA A 35 -11.65 -7.67 -28.27
CA ALA A 35 -12.70 -7.75 -29.28
C ALA A 35 -13.82 -8.74 -28.95
N SER A 36 -13.70 -9.58 -27.89
CA SER A 36 -14.68 -10.63 -27.58
C SER A 36 -15.49 -10.43 -26.30
N SER A 37 -15.16 -9.46 -25.46
CA SER A 37 -15.88 -9.20 -24.19
C SER A 37 -15.81 -7.71 -23.85
N LYS A 38 -16.95 -7.13 -23.45
CA LYS A 38 -16.99 -5.77 -22.88
C LYS A 38 -16.32 -5.71 -21.49
N LEU A 39 -16.12 -6.85 -20.87
CA LEU A 39 -15.38 -6.99 -19.63
C LEU A 39 -13.88 -6.95 -19.94
N GLN A 40 -13.20 -5.93 -19.45
CA GLN A 40 -11.76 -5.76 -19.59
C GLN A 40 -11.07 -6.60 -18.51
N LEU A 41 -10.30 -7.62 -18.91
CA LEU A 41 -9.52 -8.47 -17.99
C LEU A 41 -8.04 -8.42 -18.37
N PRO A 42 -7.12 -8.10 -17.45
CA PRO A 42 -7.36 -7.71 -16.05
C PRO A 42 -8.23 -6.47 -15.94
N SER A 43 -8.89 -6.31 -14.81
CA SER A 43 -9.67 -5.10 -14.56
C SER A 43 -8.74 -3.88 -14.56
N PRO A 44 -9.06 -2.79 -15.29
CA PRO A 44 -8.25 -1.59 -15.27
C PRO A 44 -8.30 -0.85 -13.92
N HIS A 45 -9.15 -1.34 -13.01
CA HIS A 45 -9.31 -0.80 -11.65
C HIS A 45 -8.47 -1.54 -10.61
N GLU A 46 -7.75 -2.61 -10.95
CA GLU A 46 -6.95 -3.33 -9.96
C GLU A 46 -5.92 -2.44 -9.28
N GLY A 47 -5.93 -2.47 -7.94
CA GLY A 47 -4.96 -1.85 -7.06
C GLY A 47 -4.18 -2.92 -6.28
N SER A 48 -4.11 -2.82 -4.94
CA SER A 48 -3.55 -3.85 -4.08
C SER A 48 -4.59 -4.90 -3.71
N GLY A 49 -4.15 -6.15 -3.51
CA GLY A 49 -5.06 -7.27 -3.24
C GLY A 49 -6.17 -7.36 -4.28
N THR A 50 -7.41 -7.24 -3.84
CA THR A 50 -8.59 -7.09 -4.69
C THR A 50 -9.17 -5.67 -4.66
N GLY A 51 -8.49 -4.70 -4.04
CA GLY A 51 -8.91 -3.30 -3.95
C GLY A 51 -8.97 -2.63 -5.33
N TRP A 52 -9.94 -1.74 -5.50
CA TRP A 52 -10.09 -0.96 -6.72
C TRP A 52 -9.53 0.46 -6.55
N GLN A 53 -8.83 0.92 -7.59
CA GLN A 53 -8.37 2.28 -7.81
C GLN A 53 -8.91 2.85 -9.12
N PRO A 54 -8.80 4.16 -9.39
CA PRO A 54 -9.17 4.73 -10.68
C PRO A 54 -8.41 4.08 -11.84
N ALA A 55 -9.11 3.64 -12.89
CA ALA A 55 -8.52 3.02 -14.10
C ALA A 55 -7.59 3.96 -14.88
N SER A 56 -7.61 5.25 -14.57
CA SER A 56 -6.70 6.25 -15.15
C SER A 56 -5.35 6.32 -14.47
N VAL A 57 -5.12 5.57 -13.37
CA VAL A 57 -3.80 5.45 -12.74
C VAL A 57 -2.87 4.72 -13.69
N THR A 58 -1.67 5.28 -13.86
CA THR A 58 -0.60 4.65 -14.64
C THR A 58 0.49 4.23 -13.68
N GLY A 59 0.72 2.92 -13.58
CA GLY A 59 1.74 2.31 -12.74
C GLY A 59 3.16 2.61 -13.21
N ASN A 60 4.10 2.54 -12.27
CA ASN A 60 5.53 2.50 -12.54
C ASN A 60 5.94 1.03 -12.59
N GLU A 61 5.90 0.44 -13.79
CA GLU A 61 6.06 -1.00 -13.96
C GLU A 61 6.75 -1.33 -15.29
N TRP A 62 7.42 -2.46 -15.31
CA TRP A 62 7.85 -3.12 -16.53
C TRP A 62 6.84 -4.20 -16.89
N MET A 63 6.50 -4.30 -18.16
CA MET A 63 5.59 -5.30 -18.68
C MET A 63 6.18 -5.94 -19.94
N TRP A 64 6.08 -7.27 -20.04
CA TRP A 64 6.52 -8.03 -21.21
C TRP A 64 5.72 -9.30 -21.39
N MET A 65 5.68 -9.82 -22.61
CA MET A 65 5.04 -11.09 -22.96
C MET A 65 6.07 -12.21 -23.10
N ARG A 66 5.77 -13.39 -22.56
CA ARG A 66 6.52 -14.61 -22.79
C ARG A 66 5.59 -15.76 -23.15
N GLY A 67 5.43 -16.01 -24.45
CA GLY A 67 4.37 -16.89 -24.94
C GLY A 67 3.00 -16.33 -24.59
N ALA A 68 2.16 -17.12 -23.94
CA ALA A 68 0.82 -16.73 -23.49
C ALA A 68 0.79 -16.06 -22.10
N TRP A 69 1.96 -15.88 -21.45
CA TRP A 69 2.08 -15.23 -20.15
C TRP A 69 2.34 -13.74 -20.34
N MET A 70 1.57 -12.93 -19.64
CA MET A 70 1.89 -11.52 -19.39
C MET A 70 2.63 -11.43 -18.06
N LEU A 71 3.83 -10.88 -18.10
CA LEU A 71 4.70 -10.70 -16.94
C LEU A 71 4.82 -9.23 -16.63
N MET A 72 4.73 -8.88 -15.35
CA MET A 72 4.87 -7.52 -14.85
C MET A 72 5.83 -7.50 -13.68
N ALA A 73 6.59 -6.42 -13.53
CA ALA A 73 7.41 -6.17 -12.36
C ALA A 73 7.37 -4.69 -11.99
N HIS A 74 7.15 -4.41 -10.73
CA HIS A 74 7.17 -3.06 -10.18
C HIS A 74 7.73 -3.04 -8.76
N GLY A 75 7.97 -1.87 -8.23
CA GLY A 75 8.52 -1.70 -6.89
C GLY A 75 9.13 -0.33 -6.72
N VAL A 76 9.57 -0.06 -5.51
CA VAL A 76 10.25 1.19 -5.17
C VAL A 76 11.31 0.94 -4.09
N ILE A 77 12.39 1.70 -4.16
CA ILE A 77 13.40 1.78 -3.11
C ILE A 77 13.52 3.26 -2.75
N PHE A 78 13.25 3.57 -1.49
CA PHE A 78 13.62 4.83 -0.86
C PHE A 78 14.87 4.58 -0.02
N ILE A 79 15.83 5.49 -0.09
CA ILE A 79 16.98 5.56 0.82
C ILE A 79 16.94 6.96 1.39
N ASP A 80 16.76 7.08 2.67
CA ASP A 80 16.46 8.36 3.32
C ASP A 80 17.23 8.59 4.59
N TYR A 81 17.31 9.86 4.95
CA TYR A 81 17.59 10.33 6.29
C TYR A 81 16.31 10.94 6.83
N ASN A 82 15.78 10.30 7.85
CA ASN A 82 14.55 10.64 8.54
C ASN A 82 14.90 11.26 9.89
N GLN A 83 14.45 12.48 10.14
CA GLN A 83 14.62 13.20 11.40
C GLN A 83 13.27 13.53 12.00
N GLN A 84 12.95 12.87 13.09
CA GLN A 84 11.79 13.19 13.89
C GLN A 84 12.15 14.24 14.95
N GLY A 85 11.22 15.19 15.18
CA GLY A 85 11.45 16.33 16.08
C GLY A 85 10.95 16.10 17.51
N GLY A 86 11.23 17.07 18.40
CA GLY A 86 10.80 17.02 19.79
C GLY A 86 11.62 16.07 20.68
N PRO A 87 11.29 16.00 22.00
CA PRO A 87 12.06 15.19 22.97
C PRO A 87 12.05 13.68 22.71
N ARG A 88 11.01 13.14 22.07
CA ARG A 88 10.88 11.72 21.68
C ARG A 88 11.33 11.46 20.24
N GLY A 89 11.76 12.49 19.53
CA GLY A 89 12.22 12.35 18.16
C GLY A 89 13.66 11.86 18.10
N GLU A 90 13.98 11.16 17.02
CA GLU A 90 15.34 10.73 16.68
C GLU A 90 15.61 10.84 15.17
N GLY A 91 16.89 10.77 14.79
CA GLY A 91 17.32 10.80 13.39
C GLY A 91 17.99 9.50 12.99
N LYS A 92 17.55 8.90 11.89
CA LYS A 92 18.10 7.64 11.33
C LYS A 92 18.28 7.73 9.83
N ALA A 93 19.28 7.01 9.34
CA ALA A 93 19.38 6.65 7.93
C ALA A 93 18.73 5.27 7.75
N GLU A 94 17.86 5.16 6.75
CA GLU A 94 17.01 3.98 6.58
C GLU A 94 16.67 3.73 5.11
N SER A 95 16.01 2.60 4.83
CA SER A 95 15.48 2.34 3.50
C SER A 95 14.13 1.62 3.59
N VAL A 96 13.11 2.28 3.06
CA VAL A 96 11.81 1.67 2.78
C VAL A 96 11.85 1.09 1.38
N ASN A 97 11.52 -0.19 1.22
CA ASN A 97 11.68 -0.84 -0.07
C ASN A 97 10.76 -2.05 -0.24
N TRP A 98 10.32 -2.25 -1.47
CA TRP A 98 9.60 -3.45 -1.87
C TRP A 98 9.71 -3.67 -3.38
N GLY A 99 9.52 -4.91 -3.79
CA GLY A 99 9.45 -5.30 -5.19
C GLY A 99 8.42 -6.40 -5.40
N MET A 100 7.66 -6.31 -6.49
CA MET A 100 6.58 -7.23 -6.81
C MET A 100 6.71 -7.73 -8.24
N THR A 101 6.49 -9.03 -8.45
CA THR A 101 6.27 -9.63 -9.76
C THR A 101 4.84 -10.12 -9.87
N MET A 102 4.32 -10.07 -11.08
CA MET A 102 2.97 -10.54 -11.40
C MET A 102 3.01 -11.33 -12.71
N GLU A 103 2.35 -12.49 -12.72
CA GLU A 103 2.25 -13.37 -13.87
C GLU A 103 0.80 -13.67 -14.17
N GLN A 104 0.33 -13.24 -15.32
CA GLN A 104 -1.03 -13.49 -15.77
C GLN A 104 -1.10 -14.45 -16.94
N HIS A 105 -2.05 -15.35 -16.87
CA HIS A 105 -2.33 -16.30 -17.93
C HIS A 105 -3.83 -16.55 -18.08
N LYS A 106 -4.25 -16.91 -19.29
CA LYS A 106 -5.62 -17.38 -19.54
C LYS A 106 -5.77 -18.81 -18.99
N LEU A 107 -6.80 -19.05 -18.16
CA LEU A 107 -7.12 -20.36 -17.61
C LEU A 107 -8.60 -20.70 -17.89
N GLY A 108 -8.82 -21.62 -18.81
CA GLY A 108 -10.18 -21.92 -19.32
C GLY A 108 -10.81 -20.70 -19.99
N THR A 109 -11.99 -20.30 -19.55
CA THR A 109 -12.68 -19.07 -19.99
C THR A 109 -12.29 -17.85 -19.18
N GLY A 110 -11.60 -18.04 -18.04
CA GLY A 110 -11.13 -16.98 -17.15
C GLY A 110 -9.64 -16.67 -17.29
N THR A 111 -9.15 -15.89 -16.35
CA THR A 111 -7.73 -15.55 -16.19
C THR A 111 -7.25 -15.88 -14.79
N ILE A 112 -5.99 -16.28 -14.65
CA ILE A 112 -5.31 -16.42 -13.39
C ILE A 112 -4.16 -15.43 -13.34
N LEU A 113 -4.01 -14.75 -12.21
CA LEU A 113 -2.93 -13.81 -11.92
C LEU A 113 -2.25 -14.27 -10.63
N PHE A 114 -0.95 -14.51 -10.68
CA PHE A 114 -0.11 -14.73 -9.50
C PHE A 114 0.56 -13.42 -9.13
N ARG A 115 0.75 -13.19 -7.82
CA ARG A 115 1.45 -12.03 -7.28
C ARG A 115 2.46 -12.49 -6.24
N GLN A 116 3.68 -11.97 -6.35
CA GLN A 116 4.74 -12.19 -5.36
C GLN A 116 5.38 -10.84 -5.04
N MET A 117 5.18 -10.38 -3.82
CA MET A 117 5.76 -9.15 -3.30
C MET A 117 6.70 -9.46 -2.15
N PHE A 118 7.88 -8.87 -2.22
CA PHE A 118 8.94 -9.01 -1.22
C PHE A 118 9.41 -7.65 -0.74
N SER A 119 9.76 -7.59 0.54
CA SER A 119 10.42 -6.42 1.14
C SER A 119 11.72 -6.84 1.82
N ALA A 120 12.75 -6.01 1.72
CA ALA A 120 14.00 -6.15 2.45
C ALA A 120 14.08 -5.22 3.66
N GLU A 121 12.98 -4.61 4.07
CA GLU A 121 12.94 -3.66 5.19
C GLU A 121 13.41 -4.28 6.51
N SER A 122 13.16 -5.57 6.73
CA SER A 122 13.70 -6.29 7.88
C SER A 122 15.23 -6.27 8.00
N LEU A 123 15.94 -5.92 6.91
CA LEU A 123 17.39 -5.76 6.85
C LEU A 123 17.84 -4.30 6.83
N THR A 124 16.96 -3.39 6.48
CA THR A 124 17.28 -1.98 6.16
C THR A 124 16.60 -0.98 7.08
N SER A 125 15.65 -1.43 7.92
CA SER A 125 15.09 -0.60 8.98
C SER A 125 16.07 -0.45 10.14
N PRO A 126 16.14 0.71 10.80
CA PRO A 126 16.87 0.86 12.04
C PRO A 126 16.13 0.13 13.19
N HIS A 127 16.82 -0.06 14.32
CA HIS A 127 16.18 -0.53 15.53
C HIS A 127 15.62 0.65 16.34
N PRO A 128 14.40 0.55 16.89
CA PRO A 128 13.48 -0.59 16.88
C PRO A 128 12.54 -0.65 15.66
N GLY A 129 12.58 0.33 14.76
CA GLY A 129 11.77 0.51 13.57
C GLY A 129 12.08 1.84 12.91
N PHE A 130 11.31 2.21 11.89
CA PHE A 130 11.40 3.51 11.23
C PHE A 130 10.88 4.59 12.18
N PRO A 131 11.68 5.62 12.56
CA PRO A 131 11.20 6.70 13.41
C PRO A 131 10.00 7.42 12.81
N GLU A 132 8.91 7.48 13.57
CA GLU A 132 7.69 8.19 13.18
C GLU A 132 6.93 8.62 14.43
N LEU A 133 6.96 9.91 14.76
CA LEU A 133 6.29 10.44 15.95
C LEU A 133 4.82 10.10 15.98
N PHE A 134 4.34 9.69 17.15
CA PHE A 134 2.96 9.28 17.44
C PHE A 134 2.53 7.97 16.77
N GLN A 135 3.39 7.28 16.03
CA GLN A 135 3.05 5.97 15.50
C GLN A 135 3.01 4.94 16.62
N THR A 136 2.00 4.10 16.60
CA THR A 136 1.76 3.02 17.56
C THR A 136 1.15 1.83 16.83
N GLY A 137 1.13 0.70 17.48
CA GLY A 137 0.72 -0.60 16.96
C GLY A 137 1.93 -1.51 16.84
N GLU A 138 1.76 -2.79 17.06
CA GLU A 138 2.79 -3.82 17.08
C GLU A 138 3.79 -3.76 18.26
N THR A 139 4.76 -4.65 18.20
CA THR A 139 5.72 -4.88 19.28
C THR A 139 7.15 -4.87 18.79
N TYR A 140 8.07 -4.63 19.73
CA TYR A 140 9.49 -4.84 19.55
C TYR A 140 10.07 -5.48 20.82
N HIS A 141 10.61 -6.71 20.72
CA HIS A 141 11.05 -7.55 21.83
C HIS A 141 9.94 -7.84 22.87
N GLY A 142 8.69 -7.94 22.39
CA GLY A 142 7.53 -8.19 23.22
C GLY A 142 6.98 -6.96 23.98
N GLU A 143 7.60 -5.79 23.77
CA GLU A 143 7.14 -4.52 24.34
C GLU A 143 6.41 -3.67 23.28
N PRO A 144 5.48 -2.80 23.66
CA PRO A 144 4.78 -1.93 22.70
C PRO A 144 5.76 -1.02 21.93
N LEU A 145 5.60 -0.96 20.62
CA LEU A 145 6.36 -0.07 19.75
C LEU A 145 5.65 1.28 19.67
N VAL A 146 6.32 2.33 20.12
CA VAL A 146 5.79 3.71 20.14
C VAL A 146 6.77 4.65 19.44
N ASP A 147 6.22 5.62 18.69
CA ASP A 147 6.98 6.59 17.87
C ASP A 147 7.84 5.95 16.78
N HIS A 148 7.47 4.75 16.38
CA HIS A 148 8.14 4.01 15.31
C HIS A 148 7.13 3.19 14.51
N GLN A 149 7.39 3.07 13.21
CA GLN A 149 6.72 2.12 12.31
C GLN A 149 7.59 0.87 12.18
N HIS A 150 6.98 -0.29 12.34
CA HIS A 150 7.67 -1.57 12.12
C HIS A 150 7.98 -1.81 10.62
N PRO A 151 9.02 -2.61 10.29
CA PRO A 151 9.31 -3.00 8.92
C PRO A 151 8.30 -4.05 8.40
N HIS A 152 8.08 -4.07 7.11
CA HIS A 152 7.31 -5.12 6.45
C HIS A 152 7.97 -6.50 6.58
N ASN A 153 7.14 -7.55 6.54
CA ASN A 153 7.61 -8.91 6.37
C ASN A 153 8.25 -9.10 4.99
N VAL A 154 9.24 -10.01 4.91
CA VAL A 154 9.90 -10.36 3.65
C VAL A 154 8.88 -10.86 2.62
N PHE A 155 7.91 -11.67 3.03
CA PHE A 155 6.83 -12.17 2.19
C PHE A 155 5.59 -11.26 2.36
N ALA A 156 5.62 -10.08 1.72
CA ALA A 156 4.52 -9.13 1.82
C ALA A 156 3.26 -9.60 1.08
N GLU A 157 3.41 -10.25 -0.09
CA GLU A 157 2.29 -10.93 -0.77
C GLU A 157 2.79 -12.19 -1.50
N LEU A 158 2.07 -13.29 -1.34
CA LEU A 158 2.15 -14.51 -2.12
C LEU A 158 0.72 -14.97 -2.38
N SER A 159 0.15 -14.59 -3.51
CA SER A 159 -1.28 -14.75 -3.76
C SER A 159 -1.60 -15.16 -5.21
N ALA A 160 -2.84 -15.59 -5.41
CA ALA A 160 -3.41 -15.82 -6.72
C ALA A 160 -4.81 -15.22 -6.80
N LEU A 161 -5.14 -14.63 -7.95
CA LEU A 161 -6.48 -14.15 -8.30
C LEU A 161 -6.96 -14.88 -9.54
N TYR A 162 -8.08 -15.58 -9.42
CA TYR A 162 -8.79 -16.14 -10.57
C TYR A 162 -10.04 -15.31 -10.86
N THR A 163 -10.17 -14.83 -12.10
CA THR A 163 -11.33 -14.08 -12.57
C THR A 163 -12.04 -14.84 -13.67
N LEU A 164 -13.31 -15.17 -13.44
CA LEU A 164 -14.18 -15.87 -14.37
C LEU A 164 -15.26 -14.94 -14.93
N PRO A 165 -15.24 -14.57 -16.22
CA PRO A 165 -16.32 -13.84 -16.84
C PRO A 165 -17.58 -14.75 -16.94
N ILE A 166 -18.70 -14.27 -16.39
CA ILE A 166 -20.00 -14.96 -16.45
C ILE A 166 -20.82 -14.39 -17.60
N THR A 167 -20.83 -13.07 -17.75
CA THR A 167 -21.44 -12.31 -18.84
C THR A 167 -20.52 -11.18 -19.29
N ASP A 168 -20.92 -10.40 -20.28
CA ASP A 168 -20.18 -9.20 -20.72
C ASP A 168 -20.02 -8.13 -19.62
N LYS A 169 -20.82 -8.21 -18.54
CA LYS A 169 -20.83 -7.22 -17.45
C LYS A 169 -20.61 -7.81 -16.07
N ILE A 170 -20.60 -9.13 -15.96
CA ILE A 170 -20.50 -9.82 -14.67
C ILE A 170 -19.32 -10.77 -14.71
N SER A 171 -18.41 -10.65 -13.76
CA SER A 171 -17.40 -11.66 -13.47
C SER A 171 -17.45 -12.08 -11.99
N TRP A 172 -17.01 -13.30 -11.74
CA TRP A 172 -16.73 -13.83 -10.43
C TRP A 172 -15.22 -13.84 -10.20
N GLU A 173 -14.82 -13.51 -8.99
CA GLU A 173 -13.43 -13.50 -8.55
C GLU A 173 -13.21 -14.40 -7.34
N LEU A 174 -12.10 -15.13 -7.34
CA LEU A 174 -11.56 -15.85 -6.20
C LEU A 174 -10.11 -15.47 -6.02
N TYR A 175 -9.79 -14.90 -4.86
CA TYR A 175 -8.46 -14.43 -4.51
C TYR A 175 -8.03 -15.03 -3.18
N GLY A 176 -6.72 -15.26 -3.00
CA GLY A 176 -6.17 -15.64 -1.73
C GLY A 176 -4.75 -16.15 -1.81
N GLY A 177 -4.18 -16.41 -0.65
CA GLY A 177 -2.82 -16.88 -0.53
C GLY A 177 -2.35 -17.03 0.90
N PRO A 178 -1.14 -17.61 1.09
CA PRO A 178 -0.52 -17.74 2.41
C PRO A 178 -0.08 -16.39 3.00
N SER A 179 0.20 -15.39 2.16
CA SER A 179 0.40 -13.99 2.51
C SER A 179 -0.37 -13.17 1.49
N ALA A 180 -1.37 -12.41 1.91
CA ALA A 180 -2.27 -11.71 1.00
C ALA A 180 -3.01 -10.56 1.70
N GLU A 181 -3.71 -9.73 0.92
CA GLU A 181 -4.49 -8.60 1.42
C GLU A 181 -5.98 -8.97 1.48
N PRO A 182 -6.62 -9.02 2.66
CA PRO A 182 -8.05 -9.29 2.78
C PRO A 182 -8.90 -8.13 2.23
N ALA A 183 -10.17 -8.43 1.89
CA ALA A 183 -11.11 -7.43 1.38
C ALA A 183 -11.62 -6.50 2.51
N ILE A 184 -10.71 -5.75 3.12
CA ILE A 184 -10.97 -4.71 4.13
C ILE A 184 -9.98 -3.56 3.94
N GLY A 185 -10.46 -2.34 4.02
CA GLY A 185 -9.62 -1.17 3.78
C GLY A 185 -9.63 -0.67 2.33
N PRO A 186 -9.04 0.51 2.10
CA PRO A 186 -8.73 1.04 0.78
C PRO A 186 -7.58 0.27 0.14
N VAL A 187 -7.22 0.61 -1.10
CA VAL A 187 -5.92 0.24 -1.67
C VAL A 187 -4.81 0.69 -0.72
N THR A 188 -3.88 -0.21 -0.39
CA THR A 188 -2.82 0.09 0.59
C THR A 188 -1.93 1.24 0.13
N TYR A 189 -1.38 2.00 1.08
CA TYR A 189 -0.61 3.23 0.81
C TYR A 189 0.56 3.01 -0.15
N ILE A 190 1.24 1.87 -0.10
CA ILE A 190 2.37 1.55 -0.98
C ILE A 190 1.97 1.43 -2.47
N HIS A 191 0.70 1.17 -2.76
CA HIS A 191 0.15 1.04 -4.11
C HIS A 191 -0.74 2.22 -4.51
N ARG A 192 -1.14 3.12 -3.58
CA ARG A 192 -1.95 4.28 -3.91
C ARG A 192 -1.17 5.32 -4.72
N ALA A 193 -1.75 5.77 -5.81
CA ALA A 193 -1.13 6.79 -6.67
C ALA A 193 -0.91 8.13 -5.95
N SER A 194 -1.76 8.48 -4.97
CA SER A 194 -1.65 9.68 -4.14
C SER A 194 -0.51 9.62 -3.11
N ALA A 195 -0.06 8.41 -2.73
CA ALA A 195 1.01 8.18 -1.77
C ALA A 195 2.36 7.84 -2.43
N SER A 196 2.43 7.74 -3.75
CA SER A 196 3.57 7.17 -4.50
C SER A 196 4.93 7.85 -4.28
N GLU A 197 4.95 9.03 -3.68
CA GLU A 197 6.15 9.83 -3.41
C GLU A 197 6.51 9.92 -1.92
N LEU A 198 5.71 9.32 -1.04
CA LEU A 198 5.86 9.36 0.41
C LEU A 198 6.57 8.08 0.90
N PRO A 199 7.77 8.17 1.53
CA PRO A 199 8.49 6.99 2.00
C PRO A 199 7.75 6.26 3.13
N LEU A 200 7.31 7.00 4.16
CA LEU A 200 6.72 6.41 5.36
C LEU A 200 5.24 6.06 5.20
N ALA A 201 4.81 5.08 5.99
CA ALA A 201 3.40 4.76 6.17
C ALA A 201 2.62 5.98 6.67
N PRO A 202 1.31 6.06 6.46
CA PRO A 202 0.49 7.06 7.13
C PRO A 202 0.43 6.80 8.64
N LEU A 203 0.38 7.86 9.45
CA LEU A 203 0.13 7.74 10.88
C LEU A 203 -1.20 7.02 11.19
N SER A 204 -2.16 7.10 10.25
CA SER A 204 -3.47 6.45 10.28
C SER A 204 -3.47 4.99 9.81
N HIS A 205 -2.32 4.45 9.39
CA HIS A 205 -2.17 3.12 8.77
C HIS A 205 -2.88 2.01 9.57
N HIS A 206 -2.64 1.93 10.89
CA HIS A 206 -3.22 0.90 11.74
C HIS A 206 -4.76 0.96 11.86
N LEU A 207 -5.39 2.09 11.55
CA LEU A 207 -6.83 2.25 11.54
C LEU A 207 -7.46 2.14 10.14
N GLN A 208 -6.67 2.01 9.08
CA GLN A 208 -7.14 2.07 7.69
C GLN A 208 -6.76 0.87 6.84
N ASP A 209 -5.46 0.54 6.73
CA ASP A 209 -4.93 -0.43 5.78
C ASP A 209 -3.81 -1.35 6.32
N SER A 210 -3.66 -1.50 7.64
CA SER A 210 -2.63 -2.35 8.26
C SER A 210 -2.75 -3.84 7.91
N THR A 211 -3.93 -4.30 7.52
CA THR A 211 -4.16 -5.70 7.14
C THR A 211 -3.63 -6.08 5.75
N HIS A 212 -2.95 -5.16 5.03
CA HIS A 212 -2.46 -5.43 3.68
C HIS A 212 -1.45 -6.59 3.59
N THR A 213 -0.86 -7.01 4.71
CA THR A 213 -0.12 -8.27 4.84
C THR A 213 -0.77 -9.10 5.92
N SER A 214 -1.63 -10.06 5.52
CA SER A 214 -2.26 -11.03 6.42
C SER A 214 -1.86 -12.44 6.02
N PHE A 215 -1.56 -13.30 7.00
CA PHE A 215 -1.13 -14.67 6.74
C PHE A 215 -2.30 -15.65 6.71
N GLY A 216 -2.74 -16.00 5.51
CA GLY A 216 -3.92 -16.81 5.21
C GLY A 216 -5.14 -15.93 4.92
N VAL A 217 -5.48 -15.83 3.63
CA VAL A 217 -6.59 -15.02 3.14
C VAL A 217 -7.33 -15.80 2.05
N ILE A 218 -8.65 -15.77 2.10
CA ILE A 218 -9.54 -16.23 1.03
C ILE A 218 -10.64 -15.19 0.85
N THR A 219 -10.69 -14.59 -0.33
CA THR A 219 -11.70 -13.60 -0.75
C THR A 219 -12.45 -14.11 -1.97
N THR A 220 -13.75 -13.97 -1.98
CA THR A 220 -14.58 -14.17 -3.16
C THR A 220 -15.44 -12.94 -3.41
N GLY A 221 -15.74 -12.67 -4.68
CA GLY A 221 -16.54 -11.50 -5.02
C GLY A 221 -17.14 -11.55 -6.42
N PHE A 222 -18.02 -10.60 -6.66
CA PHE A 222 -18.63 -10.38 -7.98
C PHE A 222 -18.35 -8.95 -8.43
N VAL A 223 -17.87 -8.83 -9.64
CA VAL A 223 -17.81 -7.56 -10.38
C VAL A 223 -19.07 -7.47 -11.23
N ILE A 224 -19.81 -6.39 -11.09
CA ILE A 224 -21.04 -6.10 -11.82
C ILE A 224 -20.90 -4.71 -12.42
N ASP A 225 -20.36 -4.65 -13.65
CA ASP A 225 -20.05 -3.40 -14.34
C ASP A 225 -19.11 -2.49 -13.49
N TRP A 226 -19.62 -1.40 -12.95
CA TRP A 226 -18.89 -0.42 -12.12
C TRP A 226 -18.95 -0.72 -10.61
N LEU A 227 -19.61 -1.80 -10.18
CA LEU A 227 -19.75 -2.24 -8.78
C LEU A 227 -19.01 -3.53 -8.55
N LYS A 228 -18.34 -3.67 -7.41
CA LYS A 228 -17.75 -4.91 -6.91
C LYS A 228 -18.21 -5.16 -5.48
N LEU A 229 -18.62 -6.40 -5.21
CA LEU A 229 -19.01 -6.85 -3.87
C LEU A 229 -18.16 -8.05 -3.48
N GLU A 230 -17.58 -8.02 -2.28
CA GLU A 230 -16.62 -9.01 -1.81
C GLU A 230 -16.94 -9.49 -0.40
N ALA A 231 -16.62 -10.75 -0.14
CA ALA A 231 -16.60 -11.36 1.18
C ALA A 231 -15.27 -12.08 1.38
N CYS A 232 -14.69 -11.97 2.57
CA CYS A 232 -13.37 -12.48 2.90
C CYS A 232 -13.38 -13.19 4.25
N ALA A 233 -12.63 -14.30 4.33
CA ALA A 233 -12.23 -14.95 5.56
C ALA A 233 -10.69 -14.93 5.64
N PHE A 234 -10.13 -14.57 6.78
CA PHE A 234 -8.69 -14.40 6.91
C PHE A 234 -8.21 -14.57 8.35
N ASN A 235 -6.91 -14.73 8.52
CA ASN A 235 -6.26 -14.59 9.82
C ASN A 235 -6.08 -13.10 10.11
N GLY A 236 -6.83 -12.56 11.06
CA GLY A 236 -6.84 -11.14 11.39
C GLY A 236 -5.70 -10.67 12.28
N ARG A 237 -4.83 -11.57 12.73
CA ARG A 237 -3.68 -11.23 13.57
C ARG A 237 -2.63 -10.52 12.75
N GLU A 238 -2.08 -9.45 13.28
CA GLU A 238 -0.92 -8.79 12.67
C GLU A 238 0.29 -9.74 12.66
N PRO A 239 1.18 -9.62 11.65
CA PRO A 239 2.42 -10.37 11.62
C PRO A 239 3.25 -10.11 12.87
N ASN A 240 3.85 -11.15 13.45
CA ASN A 240 4.73 -10.98 14.61
C ASN A 240 6.11 -10.42 14.19
N GLU A 241 7.02 -10.25 15.16
CA GLU A 241 8.35 -9.67 14.96
C GLU A 241 9.29 -10.55 14.09
N GLU A 242 8.94 -11.83 13.82
CA GLU A 242 9.70 -12.69 12.93
C GLU A 242 9.41 -12.39 11.46
N ARG A 243 10.01 -11.34 10.93
CA ARG A 243 9.76 -10.82 9.59
C ARG A 243 10.13 -11.77 8.43
N TRP A 244 10.72 -12.92 8.72
CA TRP A 244 11.19 -13.91 7.73
C TRP A 244 10.26 -15.11 7.58
N SER A 245 9.19 -15.23 8.36
CA SER A 245 8.29 -16.37 8.38
C SER A 245 6.88 -16.03 7.93
N ILE A 246 6.15 -17.01 7.43
CA ILE A 246 4.72 -16.94 7.15
C ILE A 246 4.00 -17.60 8.34
N GLN A 247 3.23 -16.81 9.09
CA GLN A 247 2.62 -17.25 10.36
C GLN A 247 1.15 -17.62 10.13
N LEU A 248 0.91 -18.76 9.48
CA LEU A 248 -0.45 -19.24 9.23
C LEU A 248 -1.16 -19.57 10.54
N ALA A 249 -2.40 -19.11 10.68
CA ALA A 249 -3.30 -19.41 11.78
C ALA A 249 -4.72 -19.65 11.27
N ALA A 250 -5.69 -19.80 12.18
CA ALA A 250 -7.09 -19.96 11.81
C ALA A 250 -7.60 -18.75 11.04
N LEU A 251 -8.46 -18.98 10.03
CA LEU A 251 -9.18 -17.93 9.31
C LEU A 251 -10.44 -17.60 10.14
N ASP A 252 -10.25 -17.00 11.29
CA ASP A 252 -11.32 -16.72 12.27
C ASP A 252 -11.87 -15.28 12.17
N SER A 253 -11.25 -14.47 11.34
CA SER A 253 -11.68 -13.10 11.03
C SER A 253 -12.39 -13.05 9.70
N TRP A 254 -13.26 -12.06 9.52
CA TRP A 254 -14.03 -11.91 8.29
C TRP A 254 -14.26 -10.44 7.95
N SER A 255 -14.50 -10.18 6.68
CA SER A 255 -14.84 -8.85 6.20
C SER A 255 -15.74 -8.90 4.97
N GLY A 256 -16.36 -7.76 4.69
CA GLY A 256 -17.06 -7.49 3.44
C GLY A 256 -16.67 -6.11 2.93
N ARG A 257 -16.52 -5.98 1.60
CA ARG A 257 -16.22 -4.71 0.94
C ARG A 257 -17.11 -4.53 -0.28
N ALA A 258 -17.63 -3.30 -0.43
CA ALA A 258 -18.27 -2.82 -1.63
C ALA A 258 -17.41 -1.73 -2.25
N SER A 259 -17.06 -1.89 -3.53
CA SER A 259 -16.26 -0.92 -4.29
C SER A 259 -17.05 -0.44 -5.51
N ILE A 260 -16.92 0.82 -5.85
CA ILE A 260 -17.51 1.42 -7.04
C ILE A 260 -16.48 2.20 -7.84
N ALA A 261 -16.56 2.10 -9.17
CA ALA A 261 -15.73 2.85 -10.10
C ALA A 261 -16.61 3.38 -11.26
N PRO A 262 -17.41 4.44 -11.02
CA PRO A 262 -18.41 4.93 -11.98
C PRO A 262 -17.80 5.56 -13.23
N THR A 263 -16.53 5.94 -13.16
CA THR A 263 -15.74 6.47 -14.28
C THR A 263 -14.29 6.01 -14.16
N ARG A 264 -13.51 6.18 -15.22
CA ARG A 264 -12.07 5.86 -15.21
C ARG A 264 -11.27 6.66 -14.18
N ASN A 265 -11.77 7.81 -13.73
CA ASN A 265 -11.04 8.73 -12.85
C ASN A 265 -11.42 8.60 -11.38
N TRP A 266 -12.44 7.84 -11.04
CA TRP A 266 -12.96 7.70 -9.69
C TRP A 266 -13.04 6.25 -9.27
N ALA A 267 -12.63 5.98 -8.05
CA ALA A 267 -12.95 4.76 -7.33
C ALA A 267 -13.33 5.11 -5.89
N ALA A 268 -14.23 4.35 -5.29
CA ALA A 268 -14.60 4.48 -3.89
C ALA A 268 -14.91 3.11 -3.30
N GLN A 269 -14.73 2.96 -1.99
CA GLN A 269 -15.08 1.74 -1.28
C GLN A 269 -15.66 2.05 0.10
N TYR A 270 -16.42 1.08 0.60
CA TYR A 270 -16.76 0.94 2.00
C TYR A 270 -16.54 -0.52 2.42
N SER A 271 -15.90 -0.72 3.56
CA SER A 271 -15.66 -2.05 4.11
C SER A 271 -15.94 -2.11 5.60
N VAL A 272 -16.30 -3.29 6.05
CA VAL A 272 -16.49 -3.62 7.46
C VAL A 272 -15.96 -5.03 7.71
N GLY A 273 -15.32 -5.25 8.85
CA GLY A 273 -14.84 -6.56 9.25
C GLY A 273 -14.72 -6.69 10.75
N ARG A 274 -14.74 -7.93 11.20
CA ARG A 274 -14.41 -8.31 12.56
C ARG A 274 -13.11 -9.08 12.57
N LEU A 275 -12.14 -8.59 13.33
CA LEU A 275 -10.82 -9.18 13.48
C LEU A 275 -10.73 -9.82 14.87
N GLU A 276 -10.32 -11.07 14.91
CA GLU A 276 -10.11 -11.82 16.15
C GLU A 276 -8.65 -11.69 16.58
N HIS A 277 -8.43 -11.07 17.75
CA HIS A 277 -7.11 -10.87 18.36
C HIS A 277 -6.07 -10.27 17.40
N PRO A 278 -6.34 -9.11 16.76
CA PRO A 278 -5.44 -8.54 15.78
C PRO A 278 -4.10 -8.08 16.37
N GLU A 279 -4.12 -7.54 17.59
CA GLU A 279 -2.96 -6.98 18.26
C GLU A 279 -2.37 -7.97 19.27
N ALA A 280 -1.04 -8.09 19.31
CA ALA A 280 -0.36 -9.06 20.19
C ALA A 280 -0.49 -8.73 21.68
N LEU A 281 -0.48 -7.43 22.03
CA LEU A 281 -0.53 -6.95 23.42
C LEU A 281 -1.92 -6.46 23.85
N GLU A 282 -2.85 -6.30 22.92
CA GLU A 282 -4.21 -5.90 23.20
C GLU A 282 -5.16 -7.11 23.20
N PRO A 283 -5.91 -7.35 24.29
CA PRO A 283 -6.82 -8.48 24.32
C PRO A 283 -8.10 -8.21 23.52
N GLY A 284 -8.62 -9.27 22.93
CA GLY A 284 -9.95 -9.28 22.34
C GLY A 284 -10.00 -8.97 20.86
N SER A 285 -11.21 -8.84 20.38
CA SER A 285 -11.52 -8.65 18.96
C SER A 285 -11.84 -7.19 18.69
N GLN A 286 -11.75 -6.82 17.42
CA GLN A 286 -12.03 -5.46 16.95
C GLN A 286 -13.03 -5.47 15.80
N TRP A 287 -13.86 -4.43 15.74
CA TRP A 287 -14.58 -4.06 14.54
C TRP A 287 -13.79 -3.00 13.79
N ARG A 288 -13.54 -3.23 12.51
CA ARG A 288 -12.94 -2.22 11.61
C ARG A 288 -13.93 -1.81 10.55
N GLN A 289 -13.97 -0.50 10.26
CA GLN A 289 -14.77 0.10 9.21
C GLN A 289 -13.90 1.09 8.47
N THR A 290 -13.97 1.11 7.15
CA THR A 290 -13.29 2.12 6.34
C THR A 290 -14.18 2.59 5.21
N ALA A 291 -14.00 3.84 4.83
CA ALA A 291 -14.53 4.39 3.59
C ALA A 291 -13.43 5.19 2.90
N SER A 292 -13.31 5.06 1.60
CA SER A 292 -12.35 5.85 0.81
C SER A 292 -12.94 6.32 -0.50
N VAL A 293 -12.40 7.44 -0.98
CA VAL A 293 -12.64 7.97 -2.33
C VAL A 293 -11.29 8.30 -2.93
N GLU A 294 -11.04 7.76 -4.10
CA GLU A 294 -9.83 7.97 -4.88
C GLU A 294 -10.16 8.67 -6.19
N TYR A 295 -9.39 9.68 -6.51
CA TYR A 295 -9.45 10.38 -7.77
C TYR A 295 -8.08 10.42 -8.43
N ASN A 296 -8.03 10.10 -9.72
CA ASN A 296 -6.84 10.25 -10.52
C ASN A 296 -7.19 10.85 -11.88
N ARG A 297 -6.40 11.81 -12.34
CA ARG A 297 -6.59 12.46 -13.64
C ARG A 297 -5.26 12.68 -14.34
N PRO A 298 -5.02 12.01 -15.47
CA PRO A 298 -3.96 12.40 -16.39
C PRO A 298 -4.26 13.80 -16.95
N LEU A 299 -3.23 14.63 -17.00
CA LEU A 299 -3.27 16.00 -17.48
C LEU A 299 -2.26 16.14 -18.63
N GLY A 300 -2.48 17.07 -19.56
CA GLY A 300 -1.55 17.27 -20.67
C GLY A 300 -0.12 17.59 -20.25
N TRP A 301 0.07 18.12 -19.04
CA TRP A 301 1.36 18.46 -18.45
C TRP A 301 1.83 17.49 -17.34
N GLY A 302 1.01 16.50 -16.94
CA GLY A 302 1.34 15.57 -15.87
C GLY A 302 0.20 14.70 -15.42
N ASN A 303 0.08 14.51 -14.10
CA ASN A 303 -0.98 13.71 -13.46
C ASN A 303 -1.33 14.29 -12.09
N TRP A 304 -2.58 14.18 -11.70
CA TRP A 304 -3.04 14.50 -10.36
C TRP A 304 -3.77 13.30 -9.77
N ALA A 305 -3.30 12.84 -8.60
CA ALA A 305 -3.92 11.80 -7.81
C ALA A 305 -4.24 12.33 -6.42
N THR A 306 -5.42 12.02 -5.88
CA THR A 306 -5.81 12.39 -4.53
C THR A 306 -6.71 11.31 -3.94
N THR A 307 -6.57 11.07 -2.62
CA THR A 307 -7.34 10.08 -1.88
C THR A 307 -7.79 10.67 -0.56
N PHE A 308 -9.06 10.45 -0.23
CA PHE A 308 -9.60 10.68 1.10
C PHE A 308 -9.98 9.33 1.71
N ILE A 309 -9.61 9.12 2.99
CA ILE A 309 -9.93 7.90 3.74
C ILE A 309 -10.44 8.28 5.11
N TRP A 310 -11.50 7.61 5.52
CA TRP A 310 -11.95 7.49 6.90
C TRP A 310 -11.73 6.06 7.37
N GLY A 311 -11.15 5.89 8.56
CA GLY A 311 -10.98 4.62 9.24
C GLY A 311 -11.54 4.68 10.65
N ARG A 312 -12.13 3.58 11.12
CA ARG A 312 -12.67 3.43 12.47
C ARG A 312 -12.35 2.03 12.99
N VAL A 313 -11.80 1.98 14.19
CA VAL A 313 -11.58 0.77 14.96
C VAL A 313 -12.40 0.86 16.26
N HIS A 314 -13.16 -0.19 16.57
CA HIS A 314 -13.84 -0.34 17.85
C HIS A 314 -13.28 -1.57 18.57
N LYS A 315 -12.51 -1.34 19.64
CA LYS A 315 -11.90 -2.35 20.50
C LYS A 315 -12.98 -2.89 21.43
N ILE A 316 -13.40 -4.15 21.25
CA ILE A 316 -14.56 -4.72 21.98
C ILE A 316 -14.26 -4.89 23.47
N ALA A 317 -13.05 -5.29 23.81
CA ALA A 317 -12.68 -5.57 25.21
C ALA A 317 -12.67 -4.32 26.10
N THR A 318 -12.32 -3.16 25.55
CA THR A 318 -12.23 -1.88 26.29
C THR A 318 -13.38 -0.93 25.98
N ASP A 319 -14.29 -1.30 25.06
CA ASP A 319 -15.36 -0.44 24.53
C ASP A 319 -14.82 0.91 23.98
N THR A 320 -13.60 0.90 23.46
CA THR A 320 -12.93 2.09 22.95
C THR A 320 -13.12 2.20 21.44
N THR A 321 -13.41 3.41 20.95
CA THR A 321 -13.56 3.67 19.53
C THR A 321 -12.56 4.74 19.09
N LEU A 322 -11.72 4.39 18.10
CA LEU A 322 -10.72 5.27 17.51
C LEU A 322 -11.11 5.58 16.07
N ASN A 323 -10.92 6.82 15.65
CA ASN A 323 -11.17 7.26 14.28
C ASN A 323 -9.92 7.87 13.68
N SER A 324 -9.80 7.73 12.37
CA SER A 324 -8.77 8.39 11.57
C SER A 324 -9.36 8.99 10.31
N TYR A 325 -8.77 10.09 9.87
CA TYR A 325 -9.09 10.78 8.63
C TYR A 325 -7.77 11.09 7.93
N LEU A 326 -7.69 10.78 6.65
CA LEU A 326 -6.52 11.04 5.81
C LEU A 326 -6.98 11.71 4.52
N LEU A 327 -6.26 12.75 4.12
CA LEU A 327 -6.30 13.33 2.79
C LEU A 327 -4.88 13.40 2.26
N GLU A 328 -4.60 12.69 1.20
CA GLU A 328 -3.31 12.76 0.52
C GLU A 328 -3.47 13.10 -0.96
N SER A 329 -2.49 13.79 -1.49
CA SER A 329 -2.50 14.22 -2.89
C SER A 329 -1.09 14.29 -3.45
N THR A 330 -0.92 13.81 -4.68
CA THR A 330 0.32 13.91 -5.45
C THR A 330 0.03 14.50 -6.81
N VAL A 331 0.77 15.55 -7.16
CA VAL A 331 0.74 16.17 -8.49
C VAL A 331 2.09 15.97 -9.16
N ASN A 332 2.11 15.27 -10.28
CA ASN A 332 3.25 15.19 -11.17
C ASN A 332 3.15 16.29 -12.23
N PHE A 333 4.18 17.10 -12.41
CA PHE A 333 4.20 18.18 -13.39
C PHE A 333 5.52 18.22 -14.15
N HIS A 334 5.43 18.61 -15.42
CA HIS A 334 6.57 18.60 -16.33
C HIS A 334 7.33 17.26 -16.35
N ARG A 335 6.62 16.15 -16.17
CA ARG A 335 7.10 14.75 -16.18
C ARG A 335 8.09 14.38 -15.08
N ARG A 336 8.92 15.32 -14.59
CA ARG A 336 10.04 15.06 -13.66
C ARG A 336 9.85 15.62 -12.27
N ASN A 337 8.82 16.42 -12.02
CA ASN A 337 8.63 17.08 -10.75
C ASN A 337 7.35 16.57 -10.11
N TYR A 338 7.40 16.37 -8.81
CA TYR A 338 6.27 15.92 -8.01
C TYR A 338 6.15 16.84 -6.81
N ALA A 339 4.94 17.27 -6.51
CA ALA A 339 4.58 17.90 -5.25
C ALA A 339 3.55 17.01 -4.58
N PHE A 340 3.68 16.81 -3.29
CA PHE A 340 2.77 15.96 -2.54
C PHE A 340 2.43 16.54 -1.18
N THR A 341 1.30 16.10 -0.64
CA THR A 341 0.86 16.39 0.71
C THR A 341 0.10 15.20 1.29
N ARG A 342 0.22 15.02 2.63
CA ARG A 342 -0.61 14.12 3.43
C ARG A 342 -1.08 14.88 4.66
N MET A 343 -2.37 14.90 4.89
CA MET A 343 -3.00 15.52 6.06
C MET A 343 -3.78 14.45 6.81
N GLU A 344 -3.50 14.29 8.09
CA GLU A 344 -4.08 13.24 8.91
C GLU A 344 -4.63 13.79 10.22
N LEU A 345 -5.74 13.24 10.67
CA LEU A 345 -6.27 13.38 12.02
C LEU A 345 -6.54 11.99 12.55
N VAL A 346 -5.82 11.58 13.60
CA VAL A 346 -5.82 10.19 14.08
C VAL A 346 -5.99 10.15 15.59
N ASP A 347 -6.85 9.28 16.08
CA ASP A 347 -6.96 8.96 17.51
C ASP A 347 -5.90 7.92 17.86
N LYS A 348 -5.09 8.19 18.88
CA LYS A 348 -4.03 7.33 19.43
C LYS A 348 -4.23 7.14 20.92
N ASP A 349 -4.37 5.89 21.38
CA ASP A 349 -4.57 5.53 22.79
C ASP A 349 -3.37 4.77 23.40
N GLU A 350 -2.33 4.48 22.61
CA GLU A 350 -1.17 3.67 23.01
C GLU A 350 0.12 4.50 23.17
N LEU A 351 0.04 5.85 23.24
CA LEU A 351 1.22 6.70 23.33
C LEU A 351 2.01 6.56 24.64
N PHE A 352 1.40 6.01 25.67
CA PHE A 352 1.98 5.79 27.00
C PHE A 352 1.62 4.39 27.50
N PRO A 353 2.29 3.34 27.01
CA PRO A 353 1.94 1.95 27.34
C PRO A 353 2.13 1.63 28.84
N GLU A 354 2.98 2.37 29.56
CA GLU A 354 3.19 2.25 31.00
C GLU A 354 2.06 2.85 31.84
N ALA A 355 1.13 3.59 31.26
CA ALA A 355 0.06 4.25 31.98
C ALA A 355 -1.05 3.23 32.36
N VAL A 356 -1.70 3.46 33.50
CA VAL A 356 -2.85 2.63 33.95
C VAL A 356 -4.11 2.91 33.12
N VAL A 357 -4.22 4.12 32.59
CA VAL A 357 -5.34 4.57 31.77
C VAL A 357 -4.81 5.03 30.42
N HIS A 358 -5.41 4.55 29.35
CA HIS A 358 -5.03 4.83 27.97
C HIS A 358 -6.06 5.75 27.29
N PRO A 359 -6.03 7.08 27.55
CA PRO A 359 -6.94 7.99 26.88
C PRO A 359 -6.57 8.17 25.42
N ALA A 360 -7.57 8.21 24.55
CA ALA A 360 -7.37 8.50 23.15
C ALA A 360 -7.05 9.99 22.95
N TYR A 361 -5.92 10.28 22.30
CA TYR A 361 -5.49 11.62 21.91
C TYR A 361 -5.68 11.83 20.42
N ARG A 362 -6.31 12.93 20.02
CA ARG A 362 -6.41 13.31 18.62
C ARG A 362 -5.11 13.98 18.20
N ILE A 363 -4.39 13.36 17.27
CA ILE A 363 -3.14 13.84 16.69
C ILE A 363 -3.41 14.27 15.24
N GLY A 364 -2.94 15.47 14.87
CA GLY A 364 -2.85 15.91 13.48
C GLY A 364 -1.43 15.82 12.98
N ALA A 365 -1.21 15.24 11.81
CA ALA A 365 0.05 15.22 11.09
C ALA A 365 -0.14 15.82 9.70
N TYR A 366 0.69 16.80 9.32
CA TYR A 366 0.55 17.55 8.07
C TYR A 366 1.88 17.56 7.35
N THR A 367 2.00 16.69 6.34
CA THR A 367 3.22 16.51 5.55
C THR A 367 3.11 17.22 4.21
N PHE A 368 4.17 17.92 3.83
CA PHE A 368 4.33 18.61 2.55
C PHE A 368 5.71 18.31 1.99
N GLY A 369 5.78 17.95 0.72
CA GLY A 369 7.04 17.60 0.13
C GLY A 369 7.06 17.67 -1.38
N GLY A 370 8.20 17.30 -1.94
CA GLY A 370 8.39 17.22 -3.38
C GLY A 370 9.54 16.31 -3.77
N VAL A 371 9.48 15.83 -5.01
CA VAL A 371 10.52 15.02 -5.65
C VAL A 371 10.85 15.58 -7.02
N ARG A 372 12.13 15.56 -7.37
CA ARG A 372 12.59 15.81 -8.73
C ARG A 372 13.35 14.59 -9.25
N ASP A 373 12.90 14.05 -10.38
CA ASP A 373 13.63 13.01 -11.10
C ASP A 373 14.94 13.57 -11.67
N LEU A 374 16.06 13.07 -11.18
CA LEU A 374 17.40 13.31 -11.68
C LEU A 374 17.65 12.48 -12.94
N ILE A 375 17.25 11.19 -12.90
CA ILE A 375 17.22 10.26 -14.01
C ILE A 375 15.76 9.94 -14.32
N HIS A 376 15.39 10.10 -15.57
CA HIS A 376 14.07 9.77 -16.08
C HIS A 376 14.23 9.25 -17.50
N ASP A 377 14.54 7.97 -17.61
CA ASP A 377 14.69 7.30 -18.89
C ASP A 377 13.51 6.31 -19.14
N LYS A 378 13.65 5.43 -20.13
CA LYS A 378 12.61 4.47 -20.49
C LYS A 378 12.51 3.28 -19.53
N ALA A 379 13.56 3.03 -18.75
CA ALA A 379 13.63 1.87 -17.87
C ALA A 379 13.47 2.26 -16.40
N TRP A 380 14.06 3.39 -15.96
CA TRP A 380 14.20 3.76 -14.58
C TRP A 380 13.89 5.23 -14.31
N GLN A 381 13.44 5.50 -13.11
CA GLN A 381 13.36 6.82 -12.50
C GLN A 381 14.19 6.81 -11.22
N LEU A 382 15.10 7.79 -11.10
CA LEU A 382 15.81 8.11 -9.87
C LEU A 382 15.48 9.56 -9.50
N GLY A 383 14.84 9.77 -8.36
CA GLY A 383 14.44 11.08 -7.85
C GLY A 383 15.15 11.43 -6.56
N LEU A 384 15.39 12.71 -6.35
CA LEU A 384 15.75 13.29 -5.06
C LEU A 384 14.53 14.01 -4.51
N GLY A 385 14.15 13.70 -3.28
CA GLY A 385 12.98 14.26 -2.61
C GLY A 385 13.29 14.75 -1.21
N ALA A 386 12.38 15.56 -0.71
CA ALA A 386 12.36 15.99 0.69
C ALA A 386 10.92 16.31 1.10
N ASP A 387 10.63 16.16 2.38
CA ASP A 387 9.38 16.59 3.00
C ASP A 387 9.61 17.16 4.41
N VAL A 388 8.56 17.80 4.90
CA VAL A 388 8.45 18.29 6.26
C VAL A 388 7.08 17.94 6.80
N THR A 389 7.03 17.47 8.06
CA THR A 389 5.79 17.17 8.79
C THR A 389 5.70 18.07 10.02
N ILE A 390 4.56 18.74 10.15
CA ILE A 390 4.20 19.51 11.34
C ILE A 390 3.03 18.84 12.04
N TYR A 391 2.94 18.97 13.35
CA TYR A 391 1.93 18.24 14.14
C TYR A 391 1.05 19.20 14.93
N SER A 392 -0.21 18.79 15.10
CA SER A 392 -1.12 19.35 16.12
C SER A 392 -1.48 18.26 17.12
N LYS A 393 -1.45 18.61 18.41
CA LYS A 393 -1.71 17.67 19.50
C LYS A 393 -2.26 18.39 20.72
N PRO A 394 -2.94 17.70 21.67
CA PRO A 394 -3.32 18.26 22.95
C PRO A 394 -2.09 18.75 23.76
N ALA A 395 -2.25 19.87 24.46
CA ALA A 395 -1.16 20.47 25.26
C ALA A 395 -0.64 19.56 26.38
N VAL A 396 -1.44 18.61 26.84
CA VAL A 396 -1.03 17.60 27.84
C VAL A 396 0.14 16.74 27.35
N LEU A 397 0.36 16.65 26.05
CA LEU A 397 1.47 15.93 25.43
C LEU A 397 2.75 16.78 25.27
N ASP A 398 2.74 18.07 25.65
CA ASP A 398 3.88 18.98 25.45
C ASP A 398 5.13 18.51 26.18
N ALA A 399 4.99 17.94 27.38
CA ALA A 399 6.11 17.43 28.15
C ALA A 399 6.85 16.28 27.46
N ALA A 400 6.11 15.40 26.76
CA ALA A 400 6.69 14.25 26.07
C ALA A 400 7.17 14.56 24.65
N TYR A 401 6.46 15.43 23.92
CA TYR A 401 6.69 15.65 22.48
C TYR A 401 7.19 17.05 22.13
N GLY A 402 7.28 17.96 23.13
CA GLY A 402 7.54 19.38 22.87
C GLY A 402 6.28 20.13 22.40
N ASN A 403 6.33 21.47 22.42
CA ASN A 403 5.16 22.29 22.08
C ASN A 403 4.79 22.18 20.59
N ASN A 404 5.78 22.20 19.70
CA ASN A 404 5.61 22.21 18.26
C ASN A 404 6.66 21.29 17.60
N PRO A 405 6.53 19.97 17.69
CA PRO A 405 7.46 19.07 17.02
C PRO A 405 7.38 19.24 15.51
N VAL A 406 8.53 19.18 14.83
CA VAL A 406 8.63 19.24 13.37
C VAL A 406 9.58 18.15 12.92
N SER A 407 9.16 17.33 11.99
CA SER A 407 9.97 16.26 11.40
C SER A 407 10.28 16.57 9.93
N PHE A 408 11.35 16.00 9.39
CA PHE A 408 11.66 16.10 7.97
C PHE A 408 12.37 14.86 7.46
N GLN A 409 12.25 14.61 6.16
CA GLN A 409 13.00 13.59 5.46
C GLN A 409 13.71 14.18 4.23
N ILE A 410 14.88 13.60 3.90
CA ILE A 410 15.55 13.80 2.62
C ILE A 410 15.82 12.42 2.06
N PHE A 411 15.39 12.15 0.84
CA PHE A 411 15.43 10.80 0.30
C PHE A 411 15.78 10.71 -1.19
N LEU A 412 16.38 9.60 -1.56
CA LEU A 412 16.47 9.12 -2.93
C LEU A 412 15.36 8.10 -3.17
N ARG A 413 14.65 8.23 -4.28
CA ARG A 413 13.63 7.28 -4.73
C ARG A 413 14.05 6.65 -6.05
N MET A 414 14.11 5.32 -6.10
CA MET A 414 14.37 4.55 -7.32
C MET A 414 13.19 3.62 -7.61
N ARG A 415 12.70 3.63 -8.85
CA ARG A 415 11.60 2.78 -9.31
C ARG A 415 11.65 2.54 -10.83
N PRO A 416 10.90 1.55 -11.40
CA PRO A 416 10.69 1.44 -12.83
C PRO A 416 10.13 2.72 -13.43
N ALA A 417 10.39 2.97 -14.70
CA ALA A 417 9.75 4.06 -15.45
C ALA A 417 8.24 3.79 -15.58
N LYS A 418 7.43 4.85 -15.74
CA LYS A 418 6.01 4.70 -15.99
C LYS A 418 5.76 3.89 -17.26
N GLY A 419 4.92 2.88 -17.17
CA GLY A 419 4.35 2.20 -18.32
C GLY A 419 3.67 3.20 -19.27
N LYS A 420 3.58 2.89 -20.55
CA LYS A 420 2.81 3.73 -21.50
C LYS A 420 1.33 3.63 -21.09
N ALA A 421 0.69 4.76 -20.82
CA ALA A 421 -0.76 4.80 -20.63
C ALA A 421 -1.44 4.13 -21.83
N HIS A 422 -2.37 3.22 -21.57
CA HIS A 422 -3.25 2.70 -22.62
C HIS A 422 -4.05 3.87 -23.20
N GLN A 423 -3.62 4.37 -24.35
CA GLN A 423 -4.45 5.24 -25.19
C GLN A 423 -5.50 4.34 -25.84
N THR A 424 -6.59 4.09 -25.12
CA THR A 424 -7.83 3.68 -25.78
C THR A 424 -8.36 4.96 -26.42
N GLY A 425 -8.35 5.00 -27.77
CA GLY A 425 -9.04 6.04 -28.51
C GLY A 425 -10.49 6.16 -28.03
N ASP A 426 -10.97 7.40 -28.00
CA ASP A 426 -12.36 7.77 -27.75
C ASP A 426 -13.33 7.05 -28.70
#